data_b15a634c3f9faeeb9de8e53d90e6f187
#
_entry.id   b15a634c3f9faeeb9de8e53d90e6f187
#
_cell.length_a   1.000
_cell.length_b   1.000
_cell.length_c   1.000
_cell.angle_alpha   90.00
_cell.angle_beta   90.00
_cell.angle_gamma   90.00
#
_symmetry.space_group_name_H-M   'P 1'
#
loop_
_entity.id
_entity.type
_entity.pdbx_description
1 polymer ?
#
loop_
_entity_poly.entity_id
_entity_poly.type
_entity_poly.pdbx_seq_one_letter_code
_entity_poly.pdbx_strand_id
1 'polypeptide(L)'
;MSSLAYETSHPETTAAEADAVLQSLRPVPRISIQAFCETEAVANPIERAGEDRRMAKAHLKVHMGGLSTAVEFYQTAATPNLIILESRGEPKDLLASLTELAEVCDASTKVVIVGHYNDVWLYRELTRAGVSEYVVAPISMADIVSVIAGIFVDPEAEPVGRSIAFVGAKGGVGSSTLAHNLAWTMSALFEGEVVVADLDLPFGTANINFDQDPAQGIAEAVFSPERIDEVYLDRLLAQCAERLSLLAAPSTLDRTYDFDAEAFAQIIDTAQRTAPLVVLDVPHLWTSWSQTTLARADEVVITATPELANLRNTKNLVDTLAKLRPNDGPPKLVINQANVPKRPEISADDFAEPLGIAPLAVIPFEPQLFGNAANNGRMLGEMDHNHPIVQTMNDIAYILTGRREIKVKKKSGLAGLLDRLHLKT
;
A
#
# COMPACT_ATOMS: atom_id res chain seq x y z
N MET A 1 -0.18 -55.92 -1.06
CA MET A 1 -0.44 -54.86 -0.07
C MET A 1 -0.01 -53.58 -0.71
N SER A 2 -0.97 -52.84 -1.20
CA SER A 2 -0.77 -51.59 -2.00
C SER A 2 -0.64 -50.43 -1.03
N SER A 3 0.49 -49.77 -1.08
CA SER A 3 0.74 -48.52 -0.35
C SER A 3 0.00 -47.39 -1.06
N LEU A 4 -1.07 -46.90 -0.47
CA LEU A 4 -1.73 -45.64 -0.85
C LEU A 4 -0.86 -44.50 -0.33
N ALA A 5 -0.08 -43.90 -1.21
CA ALA A 5 0.54 -42.60 -0.97
C ALA A 5 -0.59 -41.54 -1.00
N TYR A 6 -0.87 -40.98 0.15
CA TYR A 6 -1.67 -39.77 0.24
C TYR A 6 -0.80 -38.59 -0.24
N GLU A 7 -0.97 -38.16 -1.48
CA GLU A 7 -0.52 -36.86 -1.94
C GLU A 7 -1.43 -35.81 -1.29
N THR A 8 -0.96 -35.22 -0.20
CA THR A 8 -1.56 -33.97 0.33
C THR A 8 -1.12 -32.82 -0.54
N SER A 9 -1.91 -32.52 -1.57
CA SER A 9 -1.81 -31.22 -2.27
C SER A 9 -2.22 -30.13 -1.29
N HIS A 10 -1.26 -29.38 -0.75
CA HIS A 10 -1.53 -28.07 -0.21
C HIS A 10 -2.09 -27.21 -1.35
N PRO A 11 -3.20 -26.47 -1.17
CA PRO A 11 -3.60 -25.51 -2.17
C PRO A 11 -2.47 -24.48 -2.30
N GLU A 12 -1.82 -24.45 -3.45
CA GLU A 12 -0.94 -23.34 -3.82
C GLU A 12 -1.79 -22.07 -3.73
N THR A 13 -1.54 -21.25 -2.72
CA THR A 13 -2.15 -19.92 -2.62
C THR A 13 -1.82 -19.19 -3.91
N THR A 14 -2.84 -18.79 -4.66
CA THR A 14 -2.60 -18.08 -5.92
C THR A 14 -1.87 -16.77 -5.62
N ALA A 15 -1.04 -16.30 -6.55
CA ALA A 15 -0.35 -15.00 -6.38
C ALA A 15 -1.32 -13.88 -6.02
N ALA A 16 -2.55 -13.90 -6.54
CA ALA A 16 -3.60 -12.94 -6.21
C ALA A 16 -4.11 -13.05 -4.76
N GLU A 17 -4.14 -14.25 -4.17
CA GLU A 17 -4.53 -14.43 -2.76
C GLU A 17 -3.40 -13.97 -1.83
N ALA A 18 -2.15 -14.26 -2.17
CA ALA A 18 -0.98 -13.76 -1.43
C ALA A 18 -0.92 -12.24 -1.44
N ASP A 19 -1.16 -11.60 -2.60
CA ASP A 19 -1.25 -10.15 -2.73
C ASP A 19 -2.39 -9.55 -1.89
N ALA A 20 -3.56 -10.19 -1.89
CA ALA A 20 -4.70 -9.74 -1.08
C ALA A 20 -4.40 -9.82 0.43
N VAL A 21 -3.72 -10.88 0.88
CA VAL A 21 -3.28 -11.02 2.27
C VAL A 21 -2.28 -9.92 2.61
N LEU A 22 -1.25 -9.72 1.81
CA LEU A 22 -0.26 -8.67 2.02
C LEU A 22 -0.88 -7.27 2.09
N GLN A 23 -1.84 -6.96 1.21
CA GLN A 23 -2.52 -5.65 1.20
C GLN A 23 -3.31 -5.36 2.49
N SER A 24 -3.74 -6.39 3.21
CA SER A 24 -4.45 -6.24 4.49
C SER A 24 -3.52 -6.11 5.70
N LEU A 25 -2.22 -6.42 5.54
CA LEU A 25 -1.27 -6.40 6.65
C LEU A 25 -0.82 -4.98 6.97
N ARG A 26 -0.69 -4.71 8.26
CA ARG A 26 -0.15 -3.46 8.79
C ARG A 26 1.38 -3.44 8.73
N PRO A 27 1.99 -2.26 8.61
CA PRO A 27 3.43 -2.13 8.77
C PRO A 27 3.90 -2.65 10.13
N VAL A 28 4.97 -3.43 10.10
CA VAL A 28 5.61 -3.96 11.30
C VAL A 28 6.30 -2.82 12.07
N PRO A 29 6.18 -2.76 13.39
CA PRO A 29 6.83 -1.72 14.19
C PRO A 29 8.36 -1.82 14.13
N ARG A 30 9.05 -0.87 14.74
CA ARG A 30 10.52 -0.89 14.82
C ARG A 30 10.98 -2.02 15.74
N ILE A 31 11.42 -3.12 15.15
CA ILE A 31 11.93 -4.30 15.83
C ILE A 31 13.22 -4.81 15.17
N SER A 32 14.04 -5.51 15.95
CA SER A 32 15.18 -6.27 15.44
C SER A 32 14.81 -7.73 15.28
N ILE A 33 15.18 -8.31 14.14
CA ILE A 33 14.90 -9.68 13.77
C ILE A 33 16.19 -10.36 13.34
N GLN A 34 16.45 -11.56 13.83
CA GLN A 34 17.52 -12.41 13.32
C GLN A 34 16.96 -13.77 12.95
N ALA A 35 17.26 -14.21 11.74
CA ALA A 35 16.88 -15.50 11.22
C ALA A 35 18.12 -16.40 11.10
N PHE A 36 18.00 -17.67 11.52
CA PHE A 36 19.04 -18.67 11.38
C PHE A 36 18.48 -19.82 10.53
N CYS A 37 18.96 -19.91 9.29
CA CYS A 37 18.42 -20.81 8.28
C CYS A 37 19.40 -21.94 7.98
N GLU A 38 18.89 -23.15 7.78
CA GLU A 38 19.68 -24.31 7.33
C GLU A 38 19.75 -24.41 5.80
N THR A 39 18.76 -23.82 5.10
CA THR A 39 18.62 -23.91 3.64
C THR A 39 18.39 -22.55 3.00
N GLU A 40 18.88 -22.40 1.77
CA GLU A 40 18.57 -21.23 0.95
C GLU A 40 17.07 -21.13 0.59
N ALA A 41 16.37 -22.27 0.54
CA ALA A 41 14.94 -22.33 0.26
C ALA A 41 14.10 -21.62 1.33
N VAL A 42 14.58 -21.56 2.58
CA VAL A 42 13.97 -20.81 3.68
C VAL A 42 14.60 -19.42 3.83
N ALA A 43 15.92 -19.30 3.62
CA ALA A 43 16.62 -18.02 3.73
C ALA A 43 16.11 -16.97 2.72
N ASN A 44 15.98 -17.35 1.45
CA ASN A 44 15.57 -16.41 0.38
C ASN A 44 14.18 -15.77 0.60
N PRO A 45 13.10 -16.49 0.97
CA PRO A 45 11.83 -15.86 1.32
C PRO A 45 11.93 -14.90 2.51
N ILE A 46 12.75 -15.19 3.49
CA ILE A 46 12.96 -14.34 4.67
C ILE A 46 13.74 -13.08 4.30
N GLU A 47 14.80 -13.19 3.49
CA GLU A 47 15.54 -12.02 2.98
C GLU A 47 14.61 -11.09 2.18
N ARG A 48 13.81 -11.65 1.28
CA ARG A 48 12.80 -10.90 0.51
C ARG A 48 11.75 -10.25 1.40
N ALA A 49 11.37 -10.87 2.51
CA ALA A 49 10.48 -10.26 3.49
C ALA A 49 11.12 -9.00 4.11
N GLY A 50 12.43 -9.00 4.36
CA GLY A 50 13.15 -7.83 4.85
C GLY A 50 13.16 -6.64 3.88
N GLU A 51 13.02 -6.89 2.59
CA GLU A 51 12.93 -5.87 1.54
C GLU A 51 11.50 -5.33 1.34
N ASP A 52 10.51 -5.93 2.00
CA ASP A 52 9.13 -5.50 1.89
C ASP A 52 8.89 -4.15 2.60
N ARG A 53 8.09 -3.26 1.98
CA ARG A 53 7.77 -1.94 2.55
C ARG A 53 7.12 -2.01 3.93
N ARG A 54 6.37 -3.08 4.23
CA ARG A 54 5.74 -3.30 5.54
C ARG A 54 6.75 -3.59 6.62
N MET A 55 7.94 -4.06 6.22
CA MET A 55 9.10 -4.31 7.08
C MET A 55 10.09 -3.14 7.15
N ALA A 56 9.78 -2.00 6.53
CA ALA A 56 10.70 -0.84 6.43
C ALA A 56 11.20 -0.30 7.78
N LYS A 57 10.48 -0.52 8.86
CA LYS A 57 10.88 -0.14 10.23
C LYS A 57 11.58 -1.27 11.00
N ALA A 58 11.54 -2.50 10.50
CA ALA A 58 12.18 -3.66 11.10
C ALA A 58 13.61 -3.82 10.59
N HIS A 59 14.49 -4.31 11.45
CA HIS A 59 15.87 -4.60 11.06
C HIS A 59 16.08 -6.12 11.05
N LEU A 60 16.05 -6.72 9.85
CA LEU A 60 16.21 -8.14 9.64
C LEU A 60 17.65 -8.49 9.23
N LYS A 61 18.21 -9.52 9.86
CA LYS A 61 19.44 -10.17 9.41
C LYS A 61 19.23 -11.67 9.29
N VAL A 62 19.78 -12.25 8.23
CA VAL A 62 19.74 -13.69 7.98
C VAL A 62 21.14 -14.28 8.15
N HIS A 63 21.23 -15.38 8.89
CA HIS A 63 22.42 -16.17 9.14
C HIS A 63 22.19 -17.60 8.67
N MET A 64 23.19 -18.23 8.08
CA MET A 64 23.13 -19.65 7.77
C MET A 64 23.64 -20.47 8.97
N GLY A 65 23.00 -21.62 9.24
CA GLY A 65 23.47 -22.56 10.26
C GLY A 65 22.41 -23.07 11.24
N GLY A 66 21.17 -22.62 11.19
CA GLY A 66 20.07 -23.14 12.01
C GLY A 66 20.20 -22.88 13.51
N LEU A 67 19.53 -23.73 14.30
CA LEU A 67 19.36 -23.53 15.75
C LEU A 67 20.67 -23.61 16.54
N SER A 68 21.59 -24.52 16.20
CA SER A 68 22.89 -24.62 16.89
C SER A 68 23.72 -23.35 16.74
N THR A 69 23.72 -22.76 15.56
CA THR A 69 24.40 -21.47 15.31
C THR A 69 23.76 -20.33 16.09
N ALA A 70 22.43 -20.34 16.27
CA ALA A 70 21.74 -19.35 17.08
C ALA A 70 22.16 -19.44 18.56
N VAL A 71 22.25 -20.65 19.14
CA VAL A 71 22.69 -20.88 20.51
C VAL A 71 24.13 -20.37 20.71
N GLU A 72 25.05 -20.73 19.82
CA GLU A 72 26.44 -20.24 19.88
C GLU A 72 26.52 -18.71 19.77
N PHE A 73 25.75 -18.13 18.88
CA PHE A 73 25.74 -16.69 18.65
C PHE A 73 25.26 -15.91 19.88
N TYR A 74 24.19 -16.37 20.54
CA TYR A 74 23.64 -15.67 21.69
C TYR A 74 24.36 -15.93 23.02
N GLN A 75 25.36 -16.81 23.06
CA GLN A 75 26.27 -16.88 24.21
C GLN A 75 27.04 -15.59 24.45
N THR A 76 27.24 -14.77 23.39
CA THR A 76 28.03 -13.55 23.46
C THR A 76 27.32 -12.29 22.95
N ALA A 77 26.18 -12.45 22.26
CA ALA A 77 25.41 -11.36 21.67
C ALA A 77 24.06 -11.17 22.40
N ALA A 78 23.56 -9.93 22.42
CA ALA A 78 22.22 -9.64 22.92
C ALA A 78 21.17 -10.20 21.95
N THR A 79 20.05 -10.68 22.49
CA THR A 79 18.96 -11.23 21.71
C THR A 79 18.08 -10.13 21.10
N PRO A 80 17.55 -10.33 19.88
CA PRO A 80 16.67 -9.39 19.21
C PRO A 80 15.22 -9.49 19.75
N ASN A 81 14.33 -8.68 19.18
CA ASN A 81 12.90 -8.81 19.49
C ASN A 81 12.30 -10.11 18.95
N LEU A 82 12.80 -10.61 17.81
CA LEU A 82 12.36 -11.84 17.16
C LEU A 82 13.52 -12.67 16.65
N ILE A 83 13.49 -13.95 16.95
CA ILE A 83 14.37 -14.96 16.35
C ILE A 83 13.52 -15.87 15.46
N ILE A 84 13.94 -16.06 14.21
CA ILE A 84 13.34 -17.02 13.28
C ILE A 84 14.36 -18.16 13.11
N LEU A 85 13.93 -19.39 13.31
CA LEU A 85 14.79 -20.57 13.30
C LEU A 85 14.27 -21.58 12.29
N GLU A 86 15.08 -21.98 11.33
CA GLU A 86 14.79 -23.18 10.55
C GLU A 86 15.31 -24.42 11.30
N SER A 87 14.48 -25.48 11.32
CA SER A 87 14.88 -26.78 11.84
C SER A 87 14.37 -27.91 10.95
N ARG A 88 15.29 -28.76 10.50
CA ARG A 88 15.04 -30.02 9.77
C ARG A 88 15.20 -31.25 10.65
N GLY A 89 15.62 -31.06 11.90
CA GLY A 89 15.83 -32.12 12.88
C GLY A 89 14.54 -32.85 13.31
N GLU A 90 14.69 -33.98 13.92
CA GLU A 90 13.56 -34.72 14.50
C GLU A 90 12.87 -33.89 15.60
N PRO A 91 11.53 -33.99 15.77
CA PRO A 91 10.78 -33.22 16.75
C PRO A 91 11.32 -33.25 18.18
N LYS A 92 11.88 -34.37 18.60
CA LYS A 92 12.46 -34.53 19.96
C LYS A 92 13.75 -33.74 20.13
N ASP A 93 14.61 -33.74 19.11
CA ASP A 93 15.88 -33.02 19.12
C ASP A 93 15.64 -31.50 19.08
N LEU A 94 14.64 -31.05 18.31
CA LEU A 94 14.22 -29.67 18.26
C LEU A 94 13.80 -29.15 19.65
N LEU A 95 12.95 -29.92 20.37
CA LEU A 95 12.49 -29.53 21.72
C LEU A 95 13.64 -29.46 22.72
N ALA A 96 14.63 -30.38 22.63
CA ALA A 96 15.81 -30.33 23.47
C ALA A 96 16.69 -29.10 23.21
N SER A 97 16.96 -28.80 21.96
CA SER A 97 17.79 -27.65 21.56
C SER A 97 17.12 -26.31 21.84
N LEU A 98 15.77 -26.23 21.84
CA LEU A 98 15.04 -25.04 22.27
C LEU A 98 15.24 -24.74 23.76
N THR A 99 15.43 -25.76 24.60
CA THR A 99 15.74 -25.55 26.01
C THR A 99 17.11 -24.87 26.17
N GLU A 100 18.09 -25.27 25.37
CA GLU A 100 19.43 -24.65 25.36
C GLU A 100 19.36 -23.20 24.88
N LEU A 101 18.53 -22.92 23.86
CA LEU A 101 18.31 -21.55 23.38
C LEU A 101 17.64 -20.68 24.46
N ALA A 102 16.68 -21.20 25.19
CA ALA A 102 15.99 -20.48 26.26
C ALA A 102 16.91 -20.05 27.40
N GLU A 103 18.01 -20.77 27.64
CA GLU A 103 19.01 -20.42 28.67
C GLU A 103 19.84 -19.17 28.30
N VAL A 104 19.95 -18.84 27.01
CA VAL A 104 20.77 -17.73 26.48
C VAL A 104 19.93 -16.57 25.96
N CYS A 105 18.62 -16.70 25.92
CA CYS A 105 17.70 -15.69 25.39
C CYS A 105 16.97 -14.89 26.47
N ASP A 106 16.72 -13.61 26.19
CA ASP A 106 15.83 -12.80 27.03
C ASP A 106 14.38 -13.31 26.97
N ALA A 107 13.69 -13.28 28.11
CA ALA A 107 12.30 -13.75 28.22
C ALA A 107 11.30 -12.98 27.35
N SER A 108 11.65 -11.77 26.90
CA SER A 108 10.82 -10.95 26.02
C SER A 108 11.00 -11.29 24.51
N THR A 109 12.06 -12.01 24.17
CA THR A 109 12.35 -12.40 22.78
C THR A 109 11.30 -13.38 22.28
N LYS A 110 10.68 -13.06 21.14
CA LYS A 110 9.76 -13.94 20.42
C LYS A 110 10.54 -14.93 19.57
N VAL A 111 10.00 -16.14 19.43
CA VAL A 111 10.62 -17.18 18.61
C VAL A 111 9.62 -17.73 17.62
N VAL A 112 10.00 -17.77 16.34
CA VAL A 112 9.28 -18.43 15.25
C VAL A 112 10.14 -19.57 14.73
N ILE A 113 9.52 -20.73 14.52
CA ILE A 113 10.18 -21.89 13.96
C ILE A 113 9.63 -22.18 12.58
N VAL A 114 10.52 -22.31 11.61
CA VAL A 114 10.24 -22.86 10.28
C VAL A 114 10.65 -24.32 10.28
N GLY A 115 9.67 -25.19 10.33
CA GLY A 115 9.90 -26.65 10.37
C GLY A 115 9.48 -27.33 9.08
N HIS A 116 9.80 -28.64 9.00
CA HIS A 116 9.50 -29.46 7.83
C HIS A 116 8.48 -30.58 8.13
N TYR A 117 7.96 -30.60 9.35
CA TYR A 117 6.99 -31.61 9.80
C TYR A 117 5.62 -30.96 10.01
N ASN A 118 4.62 -31.45 9.28
CA ASN A 118 3.23 -31.03 9.49
C ASN A 118 2.60 -31.94 10.54
N ASP A 119 2.88 -31.69 11.83
CA ASP A 119 2.45 -32.48 12.96
C ASP A 119 1.79 -31.62 14.04
N VAL A 120 0.52 -31.87 14.31
CA VAL A 120 -0.29 -31.16 15.31
C VAL A 120 0.24 -31.36 16.73
N TRP A 121 0.81 -32.51 17.04
CA TRP A 121 1.42 -32.77 18.34
C TRP A 121 2.66 -31.90 18.54
N LEU A 122 3.54 -31.83 17.53
CA LEU A 122 4.72 -30.95 17.54
C LEU A 122 4.33 -29.49 17.72
N TYR A 123 3.37 -29.01 16.94
CA TYR A 123 2.85 -27.63 17.06
C TYR A 123 2.43 -27.30 18.50
N ARG A 124 1.65 -28.20 19.14
CA ARG A 124 1.19 -28.01 20.51
C ARG A 124 2.32 -28.00 21.55
N GLU A 125 3.31 -28.88 21.39
CA GLU A 125 4.45 -28.93 22.30
C GLU A 125 5.34 -27.67 22.15
N LEU A 126 5.57 -27.19 20.93
CA LEU A 126 6.30 -25.96 20.67
C LEU A 126 5.58 -24.73 21.27
N THR A 127 4.29 -24.63 21.10
CA THR A 127 3.47 -23.55 21.70
C THR A 127 3.53 -23.60 23.23
N ARG A 128 3.48 -24.78 23.85
CA ARG A 128 3.66 -24.96 25.30
C ARG A 128 5.05 -24.58 25.78
N ALA A 129 6.05 -24.81 24.97
CA ALA A 129 7.44 -24.43 25.23
C ALA A 129 7.69 -22.91 25.07
N GLY A 130 6.68 -22.13 24.66
CA GLY A 130 6.78 -20.67 24.54
C GLY A 130 7.18 -20.17 23.13
N VAL A 131 7.20 -21.05 22.13
CA VAL A 131 7.36 -20.67 20.73
C VAL A 131 6.15 -19.84 20.29
N SER A 132 6.40 -18.70 19.68
CA SER A 132 5.36 -17.74 19.28
C SER A 132 4.56 -18.22 18.07
N GLU A 133 5.22 -18.87 17.10
CA GLU A 133 4.58 -19.47 15.92
C GLU A 133 5.44 -20.59 15.33
N TYR A 134 4.78 -21.55 14.70
CA TYR A 134 5.42 -22.64 13.95
C TYR A 134 4.88 -22.69 12.54
N VAL A 135 5.74 -22.49 11.55
CA VAL A 135 5.40 -22.47 10.13
C VAL A 135 6.01 -23.66 9.43
N VAL A 136 5.25 -24.34 8.58
CA VAL A 136 5.72 -25.51 7.85
C VAL A 136 6.24 -25.10 6.48
N ALA A 137 7.48 -25.45 6.17
CA ALA A 137 8.07 -25.25 4.85
C ALA A 137 7.35 -26.11 3.77
N PRO A 138 7.23 -25.65 2.51
CA PRO A 138 7.82 -24.43 1.97
C PRO A 138 7.09 -23.18 2.40
N ILE A 139 7.83 -22.10 2.62
CA ILE A 139 7.30 -20.79 3.03
C ILE A 139 7.45 -19.78 1.91
N SER A 140 6.55 -18.83 1.84
CA SER A 140 6.63 -17.65 0.97
C SER A 140 7.05 -16.41 1.77
N MET A 141 7.45 -15.34 1.06
CA MET A 141 7.69 -14.04 1.66
C MET A 141 6.43 -13.51 2.37
N ALA A 142 5.25 -13.70 1.78
CA ALA A 142 3.97 -13.29 2.35
C ALA A 142 3.66 -14.00 3.67
N ASP A 143 3.98 -15.28 3.80
CA ASP A 143 3.80 -16.03 5.05
C ASP A 143 4.66 -15.42 6.16
N ILE A 144 5.91 -15.11 5.88
CA ILE A 144 6.84 -14.52 6.86
C ILE A 144 6.37 -13.13 7.31
N VAL A 145 5.99 -12.25 6.38
CA VAL A 145 5.46 -10.92 6.74
C VAL A 145 4.18 -11.05 7.56
N SER A 146 3.29 -11.98 7.20
CA SER A 146 2.04 -12.24 7.92
C SER A 146 2.28 -12.72 9.35
N VAL A 147 3.20 -13.65 9.53
CA VAL A 147 3.57 -14.18 10.87
C VAL A 147 4.17 -13.08 11.73
N ILE A 148 5.10 -12.31 11.20
CA ILE A 148 5.72 -11.20 11.95
C ILE A 148 4.68 -10.15 12.32
N ALA A 149 3.82 -9.76 11.38
CA ALA A 149 2.73 -8.84 11.64
C ALA A 149 1.77 -9.38 12.71
N GLY A 150 1.40 -10.66 12.64
CA GLY A 150 0.53 -11.32 13.63
C GLY A 150 1.10 -11.34 15.05
N ILE A 151 2.43 -11.34 15.20
CA ILE A 151 3.11 -11.35 16.53
C ILE A 151 3.25 -9.94 17.12
N PHE A 152 3.53 -8.92 16.28
CA PHE A 152 3.92 -7.60 16.76
C PHE A 152 2.90 -6.50 16.51
N VAL A 153 1.87 -6.77 15.73
CA VAL A 153 0.77 -5.84 15.49
C VAL A 153 -0.42 -6.24 16.35
N ASP A 154 -0.96 -5.31 17.12
CA ASP A 154 -2.13 -5.55 17.97
C ASP A 154 -3.35 -5.92 17.09
N PRO A 155 -3.95 -7.11 17.27
CA PRO A 155 -5.14 -7.51 16.49
C PRO A 155 -6.36 -6.61 16.76
N GLU A 156 -6.45 -6.00 17.95
CA GLU A 156 -7.57 -5.14 18.35
C GLU A 156 -7.38 -3.68 17.95
N ALA A 157 -6.16 -3.29 17.52
CA ALA A 157 -5.95 -1.95 17.02
C ALA A 157 -6.78 -1.70 15.75
N GLU A 158 -7.28 -0.48 15.55
CA GLU A 158 -8.04 -0.12 14.35
C GLU A 158 -7.23 -0.33 13.06
N PRO A 159 -7.86 -0.74 11.94
CA PRO A 159 -7.17 -0.92 10.66
C PRO A 159 -6.43 0.36 10.24
N VAL A 160 -5.16 0.25 9.89
CA VAL A 160 -4.41 1.38 9.33
C VAL A 160 -4.99 1.69 7.95
N GLY A 161 -5.26 2.98 7.70
CA GLY A 161 -5.79 3.44 6.41
C GLY A 161 -4.81 3.17 5.26
N ARG A 162 -5.34 3.06 4.06
CA ARG A 162 -4.56 2.87 2.84
C ARG A 162 -4.10 4.21 2.28
N SER A 163 -2.84 4.27 1.85
CA SER A 163 -2.26 5.42 1.15
C SER A 163 -2.25 5.20 -0.36
N ILE A 164 -2.71 6.19 -1.11
CA ILE A 164 -2.72 6.18 -2.58
C ILE A 164 -1.95 7.40 -3.06
N ALA A 165 -0.77 7.17 -3.64
CA ALA A 165 0.09 8.23 -4.13
C ALA A 165 -0.17 8.51 -5.62
N PHE A 166 -0.38 9.76 -5.96
CA PHE A 166 -0.52 10.25 -7.34
C PHE A 166 0.72 11.00 -7.76
N VAL A 167 1.26 10.64 -8.92
CA VAL A 167 2.43 11.32 -9.51
C VAL A 167 2.26 11.50 -11.00
N GLY A 168 2.65 12.67 -11.52
CA GLY A 168 2.65 12.92 -12.95
C GLY A 168 3.92 12.42 -13.62
N ALA A 169 3.83 11.81 -14.80
CA ALA A 169 4.99 11.50 -15.63
C ALA A 169 5.70 12.75 -16.18
N LYS A 170 5.02 13.90 -16.11
CA LYS A 170 5.51 15.22 -16.49
C LYS A 170 4.68 16.28 -15.77
N GLY A 171 5.23 17.48 -15.60
CA GLY A 171 4.45 18.62 -15.12
C GLY A 171 3.29 18.96 -16.08
N GLY A 172 2.13 19.31 -15.54
CA GLY A 172 0.95 19.72 -16.30
C GLY A 172 0.08 18.59 -16.87
N VAL A 173 0.37 17.34 -16.55
CA VAL A 173 -0.45 16.18 -17.00
C VAL A 173 -1.77 16.04 -16.24
N GLY A 174 -1.98 16.81 -15.17
CA GLY A 174 -3.20 16.82 -14.36
C GLY A 174 -3.23 15.80 -13.23
N SER A 175 -2.08 15.36 -12.72
CA SER A 175 -1.98 14.42 -11.60
C SER A 175 -2.70 14.94 -10.36
N SER A 176 -2.41 16.16 -9.92
CA SER A 176 -3.07 16.82 -8.78
C SER A 176 -4.58 16.95 -8.98
N THR A 177 -5.01 17.33 -10.19
CA THR A 177 -6.43 17.40 -10.52
C THR A 177 -7.12 16.05 -10.34
N LEU A 178 -6.47 14.95 -10.78
CA LEU A 178 -7.02 13.61 -10.61
C LEU A 178 -6.99 13.18 -9.14
N ALA A 179 -5.90 13.45 -8.42
CA ALA A 179 -5.78 13.14 -6.99
C ALA A 179 -6.91 13.78 -6.17
N HIS A 180 -7.15 15.08 -6.36
CA HIS A 180 -8.16 15.84 -5.63
C HIS A 180 -9.58 15.38 -5.98
N ASN A 181 -9.88 15.19 -7.27
CA ASN A 181 -11.19 14.72 -7.69
C ASN A 181 -11.47 13.29 -7.25
N LEU A 182 -10.46 12.40 -7.27
CA LEU A 182 -10.62 11.03 -6.79
C LEU A 182 -10.77 10.97 -5.27
N ALA A 183 -10.06 11.79 -4.52
CA ALA A 183 -10.25 11.91 -3.08
C ALA A 183 -11.69 12.35 -2.73
N TRP A 184 -12.19 13.36 -3.41
CA TRP A 184 -13.58 13.80 -3.25
C TRP A 184 -14.56 12.70 -3.65
N THR A 185 -14.31 12.04 -4.78
CA THR A 185 -15.15 10.91 -5.24
C THR A 185 -15.19 9.79 -4.22
N MET A 186 -14.04 9.43 -3.64
CA MET A 186 -13.95 8.40 -2.60
C MET A 186 -14.71 8.79 -1.34
N SER A 187 -14.61 10.05 -0.90
CA SER A 187 -15.35 10.54 0.28
C SER A 187 -16.87 10.59 0.05
N ALA A 188 -17.30 10.82 -1.19
CA ALA A 188 -18.71 10.81 -1.55
C ALA A 188 -19.30 9.40 -1.74
N LEU A 189 -18.49 8.44 -2.24
CA LEU A 189 -18.95 7.08 -2.54
C LEU A 189 -18.87 6.14 -1.33
N PHE A 190 -17.92 6.37 -0.41
CA PHE A 190 -17.63 5.41 0.65
C PHE A 190 -17.89 6.01 2.03
N GLU A 191 -18.34 5.16 2.95
CA GLU A 191 -18.40 5.51 4.37
C GLU A 191 -16.98 5.44 4.95
N GLY A 192 -16.42 6.57 5.34
CA GLY A 192 -15.09 6.68 5.91
C GLY A 192 -14.40 7.99 5.54
N GLU A 193 -13.57 8.47 6.45
CA GLU A 193 -12.78 9.68 6.26
C GLU A 193 -11.72 9.50 5.18
N VAL A 194 -11.50 10.55 4.40
CA VAL A 194 -10.44 10.65 3.41
C VAL A 194 -9.58 11.86 3.74
N VAL A 195 -8.28 11.66 3.85
CA VAL A 195 -7.31 12.74 4.02
C VAL A 195 -6.56 12.93 2.71
N VAL A 196 -6.51 14.17 2.20
CA VAL A 196 -5.61 14.57 1.12
C VAL A 196 -4.40 15.25 1.72
N ALA A 197 -3.21 14.82 1.36
CA ALA A 197 -1.95 15.50 1.70
C ALA A 197 -1.32 16.06 0.41
N ASP A 198 -1.24 17.38 0.33
CA ASP A 198 -0.55 18.08 -0.75
C ASP A 198 0.94 18.17 -0.43
N LEU A 199 1.74 17.33 -1.09
CA LEU A 199 3.19 17.24 -0.87
C LEU A 199 3.99 18.20 -1.77
N ASP A 200 3.33 19.00 -2.60
CA ASP A 200 3.98 20.05 -3.38
C ASP A 200 4.04 21.36 -2.57
N LEU A 201 4.89 21.37 -1.56
CA LEU A 201 4.97 22.51 -0.64
C LEU A 201 5.21 23.86 -1.34
N PRO A 202 6.04 23.96 -2.41
CA PRO A 202 6.26 25.24 -3.07
C PRO A 202 5.11 25.66 -4.01
N PHE A 203 4.41 24.71 -4.65
CA PHE A 203 3.46 25.02 -5.72
C PHE A 203 2.15 24.23 -5.63
N GLY A 204 1.85 23.63 -4.48
CA GLY A 204 0.61 22.93 -4.24
C GLY A 204 -0.61 23.81 -4.42
N THR A 205 -1.67 23.24 -4.96
CA THR A 205 -2.91 23.96 -5.31
C THR A 205 -4.16 23.31 -4.73
N ALA A 206 -4.00 22.34 -3.85
CA ALA A 206 -5.13 21.63 -3.26
C ALA A 206 -6.06 22.59 -2.49
N ASN A 207 -5.51 23.57 -1.76
CA ASN A 207 -6.25 24.59 -1.06
C ASN A 207 -7.17 25.39 -2.01
N ILE A 208 -6.67 25.77 -3.19
CA ILE A 208 -7.46 26.50 -4.20
C ILE A 208 -8.52 25.58 -4.81
N ASN A 209 -8.17 24.34 -5.12
CA ASN A 209 -9.08 23.37 -5.74
C ASN A 209 -10.25 22.98 -4.84
N PHE A 210 -10.05 23.01 -3.52
CA PHE A 210 -11.08 22.75 -2.51
C PHE A 210 -11.71 24.00 -1.91
N ASP A 211 -11.40 25.20 -2.44
CA ASP A 211 -11.86 26.49 -1.92
C ASP A 211 -11.59 26.65 -0.42
N GLN A 212 -10.36 26.33 0.01
CA GLN A 212 -9.90 26.42 1.39
C GLN A 212 -8.74 27.40 1.52
N ASP A 213 -8.64 28.08 2.66
CA ASP A 213 -7.51 28.96 3.00
C ASP A 213 -7.05 28.69 4.45
N PRO A 214 -6.50 27.50 4.74
CA PRO A 214 -6.06 27.17 6.07
C PRO A 214 -4.81 27.95 6.45
N ALA A 215 -4.77 28.46 7.68
CA ALA A 215 -3.62 29.21 8.21
C ALA A 215 -2.40 28.31 8.49
N GLN A 216 -2.59 27.01 8.62
CA GLN A 216 -1.55 26.00 8.90
C GLN A 216 -1.82 24.77 8.04
N GLY A 217 -0.80 23.97 7.80
CA GLY A 217 -0.91 22.78 6.97
C GLY A 217 0.30 21.85 7.11
N ILE A 218 0.70 21.22 6.00
CA ILE A 218 1.76 20.22 6.00
C ILE A 218 3.13 20.79 6.36
N ALA A 219 3.39 22.07 6.09
CA ALA A 219 4.67 22.68 6.40
C ALA A 219 4.95 22.66 7.92
N GLU A 220 3.95 22.98 8.75
CA GLU A 220 4.08 22.92 10.21
C GLU A 220 4.40 21.52 10.70
N ALA A 221 3.80 20.50 10.07
CA ALA A 221 4.06 19.11 10.38
C ALA A 221 5.49 18.70 10.02
N VAL A 222 5.95 19.00 8.80
CA VAL A 222 7.28 18.61 8.30
C VAL A 222 8.40 19.29 9.08
N PHE A 223 8.23 20.56 9.48
CA PHE A 223 9.26 21.30 10.22
C PHE A 223 9.25 21.04 11.73
N SER A 224 8.28 20.30 12.25
CA SER A 224 8.18 19.93 13.67
C SER A 224 7.79 18.45 13.84
N PRO A 225 8.59 17.50 13.30
CA PRO A 225 8.23 16.09 13.29
C PRO A 225 8.05 15.50 14.69
N GLU A 226 8.76 16.03 15.70
CA GLU A 226 8.64 15.60 17.10
C GLU A 226 7.27 15.91 17.73
N ARG A 227 6.47 16.76 17.10
CA ARG A 227 5.13 17.15 17.57
C ARG A 227 4.02 16.35 16.92
N ILE A 228 4.33 15.54 15.91
CA ILE A 228 3.33 14.83 15.12
C ILE A 228 2.71 13.72 15.95
N ASP A 229 1.48 13.95 16.37
CA ASP A 229 0.53 12.96 16.89
C ASP A 229 -0.84 13.18 16.21
N GLU A 230 -1.80 12.34 16.52
CA GLU A 230 -3.14 12.38 15.92
C GLU A 230 -3.87 13.69 16.24
N VAL A 231 -3.72 14.20 17.47
CA VAL A 231 -4.35 15.45 17.93
C VAL A 231 -3.74 16.67 17.22
N TYR A 232 -2.42 16.66 17.02
CA TYR A 232 -1.76 17.76 16.32
C TYR A 232 -2.07 17.73 14.84
N LEU A 233 -2.07 16.54 14.22
CA LEU A 233 -2.46 16.39 12.81
C LEU A 233 -3.89 16.88 12.57
N ASP A 234 -4.85 16.50 13.42
CA ASP A 234 -6.25 16.94 13.31
C ASP A 234 -6.39 18.46 13.28
N ARG A 235 -5.56 19.19 14.04
CA ARG A 235 -5.53 20.66 14.03
C ARG A 235 -4.99 21.28 12.74
N LEU A 236 -4.19 20.54 12.00
CA LEU A 236 -3.61 21.00 10.73
C LEU A 236 -4.51 20.68 9.54
N LEU A 237 -5.51 19.82 9.73
CA LEU A 237 -6.45 19.43 8.68
C LEU A 237 -7.54 20.50 8.48
N ALA A 238 -7.74 20.89 7.23
CA ALA A 238 -8.86 21.71 6.81
C ALA A 238 -10.00 20.83 6.28
N GLN A 239 -11.21 20.96 6.81
CA GLN A 239 -12.36 20.18 6.35
C GLN A 239 -12.90 20.73 5.03
N CYS A 240 -12.84 19.92 3.96
CA CYS A 240 -13.28 20.30 2.61
C CYS A 240 -14.68 19.79 2.29
N ALA A 241 -15.10 18.66 2.85
CA ALA A 241 -16.43 18.07 2.72
C ALA A 241 -16.76 17.25 3.96
N GLU A 242 -17.95 16.66 4.03
CA GLU A 242 -18.43 15.91 5.21
C GLU A 242 -17.41 14.87 5.70
N ARG A 243 -16.72 14.18 4.79
CA ARG A 243 -15.73 13.13 5.08
C ARG A 243 -14.43 13.32 4.31
N LEU A 244 -14.06 14.57 4.06
CA LEU A 244 -12.84 14.89 3.31
C LEU A 244 -12.11 16.03 4.00
N SER A 245 -10.89 15.74 4.41
CA SER A 245 -9.97 16.70 5.04
C SER A 245 -8.70 16.89 4.21
N LEU A 246 -8.16 18.08 4.23
CA LEU A 246 -6.97 18.49 3.48
C LEU A 246 -5.85 18.89 4.42
N LEU A 247 -4.70 18.28 4.25
CA LEU A 247 -3.42 18.76 4.78
C LEU A 247 -2.75 19.60 3.68
N ALA A 248 -3.02 20.89 3.71
CA ALA A 248 -2.68 21.82 2.63
C ALA A 248 -1.19 22.16 2.57
N ALA A 249 -0.67 22.35 1.35
CA ALA A 249 0.61 22.99 1.15
C ALA A 249 0.53 24.50 1.53
N PRO A 250 1.65 25.14 1.90
CA PRO A 250 1.68 26.56 2.23
C PRO A 250 1.38 27.43 1.01
N SER A 251 0.77 28.59 1.24
CA SER A 251 0.45 29.55 0.17
C SER A 251 1.60 30.55 -0.13
N THR A 252 2.76 30.40 0.51
CA THR A 252 3.88 31.34 0.39
C THR A 252 5.19 30.62 0.06
N LEU A 253 6.10 31.33 -0.60
CA LEU A 253 7.45 30.86 -0.96
C LEU A 253 8.53 31.49 -0.08
N ASP A 254 8.28 31.62 1.20
CA ASP A 254 9.18 32.25 2.17
C ASP A 254 10.31 31.33 2.66
N ARG A 255 10.26 30.04 2.28
CA ARG A 255 11.24 29.01 2.67
C ARG A 255 11.69 28.18 1.48
N THR A 256 12.87 27.57 1.62
CA THR A 256 13.30 26.49 0.74
C THR A 256 12.83 25.14 1.31
N TYR A 257 12.36 24.29 0.42
CA TYR A 257 11.81 22.98 0.77
C TYR A 257 12.74 21.86 0.32
N ASP A 258 13.88 21.72 1.01
CA ASP A 258 14.82 20.62 0.82
C ASP A 258 14.68 19.65 2.00
N PHE A 259 14.24 18.45 1.72
CA PHE A 259 13.86 17.46 2.73
C PHE A 259 14.66 16.17 2.57
N ASP A 260 14.92 15.51 3.69
CA ASP A 260 15.48 14.17 3.69
C ASP A 260 14.44 13.09 3.26
N ALA A 261 14.89 11.85 3.14
CA ALA A 261 14.07 10.77 2.64
C ALA A 261 12.84 10.46 3.51
N GLU A 262 12.93 10.67 4.81
CA GLU A 262 11.89 10.29 5.78
C GLU A 262 10.99 11.46 6.21
N ALA A 263 11.16 12.64 5.63
CA ALA A 263 10.48 13.86 6.06
C ALA A 263 8.95 13.74 6.18
N PHE A 264 8.32 13.01 5.26
CA PHE A 264 6.86 12.84 5.24
C PHE A 264 6.39 11.55 5.88
N ALA A 265 7.30 10.64 6.22
CA ALA A 265 6.94 9.29 6.68
C ALA A 265 6.05 9.30 7.92
N GLN A 266 6.41 10.07 8.94
CA GLN A 266 5.65 10.14 10.19
C GLN A 266 4.27 10.79 9.99
N ILE A 267 4.18 11.79 9.11
CA ILE A 267 2.92 12.47 8.79
C ILE A 267 1.96 11.49 8.14
N ILE A 268 2.45 10.78 7.10
CA ILE A 268 1.66 9.77 6.38
C ILE A 268 1.23 8.64 7.31
N ASP A 269 2.16 8.12 8.12
CA ASP A 269 1.86 7.08 9.11
C ASP A 269 0.78 7.54 10.11
N THR A 270 0.79 8.82 10.54
CA THR A 270 -0.21 9.36 11.46
C THR A 270 -1.55 9.55 10.75
N ALA A 271 -1.55 10.08 9.52
CA ALA A 271 -2.77 10.22 8.73
C ALA A 271 -3.44 8.86 8.47
N GLN A 272 -2.66 7.80 8.20
CA GLN A 272 -3.20 6.44 8.04
C GLN A 272 -3.81 5.85 9.32
N ARG A 273 -3.43 6.35 10.50
CA ARG A 273 -4.10 5.94 11.75
C ARG A 273 -5.41 6.66 11.98
N THR A 274 -5.58 7.86 11.44
CA THR A 274 -6.78 8.69 11.64
C THR A 274 -7.83 8.54 10.55
N ALA A 275 -7.43 8.11 9.34
CA ALA A 275 -8.36 8.00 8.21
C ALA A 275 -8.16 6.68 7.43
N PRO A 276 -9.26 6.02 7.01
CA PRO A 276 -9.21 4.79 6.20
C PRO A 276 -8.54 4.97 4.84
N LEU A 277 -8.55 6.18 4.30
CA LEU A 277 -7.94 6.50 3.01
C LEU A 277 -7.11 7.79 3.11
N VAL A 278 -5.87 7.72 2.62
CA VAL A 278 -4.96 8.86 2.53
C VAL A 278 -4.52 9.03 1.08
N VAL A 279 -4.88 10.13 0.45
CA VAL A 279 -4.47 10.47 -0.91
C VAL A 279 -3.26 11.40 -0.84
N LEU A 280 -2.16 11.00 -1.45
CA LEU A 280 -0.91 11.72 -1.48
C LEU A 280 -0.73 12.36 -2.86
N ASP A 281 -0.81 13.68 -2.94
CA ASP A 281 -0.48 14.41 -4.17
C ASP A 281 1.02 14.68 -4.20
N VAL A 282 1.74 13.89 -4.99
CA VAL A 282 3.21 13.92 -5.08
C VAL A 282 3.63 14.75 -6.29
N PRO A 283 4.42 15.82 -6.11
CA PRO A 283 4.86 16.65 -7.23
C PRO A 283 5.75 15.87 -8.20
N HIS A 284 5.80 16.35 -9.45
CA HIS A 284 6.70 15.79 -10.46
C HIS A 284 8.16 16.15 -10.16
N LEU A 285 8.68 15.63 -9.06
CA LEU A 285 10.05 15.78 -8.60
C LEU A 285 10.64 14.40 -8.26
N TRP A 286 11.91 14.20 -8.58
CA TRP A 286 12.59 12.95 -8.28
C TRP A 286 13.68 13.19 -7.22
N THR A 287 13.26 13.28 -5.98
CA THR A 287 14.09 13.48 -4.79
C THR A 287 14.08 12.24 -3.90
N SER A 288 14.95 12.17 -2.89
CA SER A 288 14.98 11.04 -1.95
C SER A 288 13.64 10.86 -1.23
N TRP A 289 13.00 11.93 -0.78
CA TRP A 289 11.72 11.85 -0.08
C TRP A 289 10.56 11.44 -1.02
N SER A 290 10.53 11.91 -2.27
CA SER A 290 9.47 11.49 -3.22
C SER A 290 9.61 10.02 -3.60
N GLN A 291 10.85 9.51 -3.76
CA GLN A 291 11.11 8.09 -3.94
C GLN A 291 10.62 7.26 -2.75
N THR A 292 10.95 7.67 -1.52
CA THR A 292 10.52 6.98 -0.30
C THR A 292 8.99 7.00 -0.16
N THR A 293 8.35 8.14 -0.44
CA THR A 293 6.88 8.26 -0.40
C THR A 293 6.22 7.31 -1.39
N LEU A 294 6.67 7.29 -2.65
CA LEU A 294 6.14 6.39 -3.67
C LEU A 294 6.43 4.91 -3.37
N ALA A 295 7.61 4.61 -2.80
CA ALA A 295 7.96 3.24 -2.42
C ALA A 295 7.09 2.71 -1.28
N ARG A 296 6.69 3.56 -0.34
CA ARG A 296 5.91 3.18 0.85
C ARG A 296 4.40 3.21 0.66
N ALA A 297 3.90 3.93 -0.33
CA ALA A 297 2.46 4.02 -0.60
C ALA A 297 1.85 2.64 -0.91
N ASP A 298 0.59 2.41 -0.49
CA ASP A 298 -0.11 1.15 -0.77
C ASP A 298 -0.42 1.00 -2.26
N GLU A 299 -0.84 2.10 -2.91
CA GLU A 299 -1.03 2.17 -4.36
C GLU A 299 -0.30 3.38 -4.93
N VAL A 300 0.20 3.24 -6.15
CA VAL A 300 0.77 4.36 -6.92
C VAL A 300 0.01 4.52 -8.22
N VAL A 301 -0.45 5.74 -8.49
CA VAL A 301 -1.12 6.12 -9.74
C VAL A 301 -0.21 7.07 -10.51
N ILE A 302 0.19 6.66 -11.70
CA ILE A 302 0.97 7.50 -12.63
C ILE A 302 -0.01 8.13 -13.62
N THR A 303 0.00 9.45 -13.68
CA THR A 303 -0.76 10.22 -14.69
C THR A 303 0.15 10.62 -15.84
N ALA A 304 -0.26 10.36 -17.05
CA ALA A 304 0.49 10.70 -18.27
C ALA A 304 -0.44 11.27 -19.34
N THR A 305 0.10 12.07 -20.27
CA THR A 305 -0.59 12.44 -21.51
C THR A 305 -0.05 11.59 -22.67
N PRO A 306 -0.82 11.36 -23.75
CA PRO A 306 -0.43 10.44 -24.84
C PRO A 306 0.65 11.01 -25.77
N GLU A 307 1.82 11.32 -25.21
CA GLU A 307 2.98 11.91 -25.87
C GLU A 307 4.25 11.09 -25.62
N LEU A 308 5.20 11.12 -26.53
CA LEU A 308 6.44 10.34 -26.46
C LEU A 308 7.27 10.66 -25.19
N ALA A 309 7.35 11.95 -24.81
CA ALA A 309 8.07 12.35 -23.60
C ALA A 309 7.43 11.75 -22.32
N ASN A 310 6.09 11.73 -22.27
CA ASN A 310 5.35 11.08 -21.18
C ASN A 310 5.56 9.56 -21.19
N LEU A 311 5.51 8.91 -22.34
CA LEU A 311 5.76 7.47 -22.46
C LEU A 311 7.14 7.09 -21.90
N ARG A 312 8.19 7.81 -22.30
CA ARG A 312 9.54 7.59 -21.78
C ARG A 312 9.61 7.75 -20.27
N ASN A 313 9.03 8.84 -19.73
CA ASN A 313 9.08 9.11 -18.30
C ASN A 313 8.25 8.11 -17.52
N THR A 314 7.07 7.73 -18.03
CA THR A 314 6.24 6.67 -17.43
C THR A 314 7.01 5.35 -17.38
N LYS A 315 7.72 4.99 -18.48
CA LYS A 315 8.55 3.78 -18.47
C LYS A 315 9.62 3.83 -17.39
N ASN A 316 10.33 4.95 -17.26
CA ASN A 316 11.32 5.13 -16.21
C ASN A 316 10.72 4.99 -14.79
N LEU A 317 9.54 5.58 -14.55
CA LEU A 317 8.84 5.46 -13.27
C LEU A 317 8.43 4.01 -13.00
N VAL A 318 7.82 3.32 -13.97
CA VAL A 318 7.40 1.91 -13.85
C VAL A 318 8.60 1.02 -13.52
N ASP A 319 9.69 1.13 -14.30
CA ASP A 319 10.88 0.29 -14.11
C ASP A 319 11.60 0.57 -12.77
N THR A 320 11.55 1.81 -12.31
CA THR A 320 12.17 2.18 -11.04
C THR A 320 11.30 1.73 -9.86
N LEU A 321 9.99 1.93 -9.94
CA LEU A 321 9.07 1.48 -8.90
C LEU A 321 9.05 -0.05 -8.78
N ALA A 322 9.18 -0.79 -9.87
CA ALA A 322 9.32 -2.25 -9.83
C ALA A 322 10.55 -2.71 -9.03
N LYS A 323 11.64 -1.92 -9.01
CA LYS A 323 12.84 -2.20 -8.21
C LYS A 323 12.68 -1.77 -6.74
N LEU A 324 12.01 -0.64 -6.49
CA LEU A 324 11.78 -0.12 -5.15
C LEU A 324 10.67 -0.86 -4.40
N ARG A 325 9.79 -1.53 -5.14
CA ARG A 325 8.61 -2.24 -4.64
C ARG A 325 8.51 -3.64 -5.24
N PRO A 326 9.50 -4.51 -5.02
CA PRO A 326 9.60 -5.80 -5.70
C PRO A 326 8.47 -6.78 -5.35
N ASN A 327 7.78 -6.56 -4.24
CA ASN A 327 6.70 -7.42 -3.73
C ASN A 327 5.29 -6.83 -3.92
N ASP A 328 5.20 -5.65 -4.54
CA ASP A 328 3.90 -5.02 -4.84
C ASP A 328 3.55 -5.15 -6.33
N GLY A 329 2.26 -5.04 -6.63
CA GLY A 329 1.80 -4.98 -8.01
C GLY A 329 2.32 -3.74 -8.76
N PRO A 330 2.26 -3.72 -10.09
CA PRO A 330 2.70 -2.58 -10.88
C PRO A 330 1.84 -1.33 -10.58
N PRO A 331 2.42 -0.12 -10.74
CA PRO A 331 1.65 1.11 -10.58
C PRO A 331 0.49 1.18 -11.57
N LYS A 332 -0.58 1.86 -11.18
CA LYS A 332 -1.74 2.10 -12.04
C LYS A 332 -1.44 3.26 -12.97
N LEU A 333 -1.81 3.13 -14.23
CA LEU A 333 -1.62 4.17 -15.25
C LEU A 333 -2.95 4.83 -15.60
N VAL A 334 -3.00 6.14 -15.57
CA VAL A 334 -4.11 6.94 -16.13
C VAL A 334 -3.58 7.80 -17.28
N ILE A 335 -4.10 7.57 -18.48
CA ILE A 335 -3.82 8.43 -19.63
C ILE A 335 -4.85 9.57 -19.59
N ASN A 336 -4.36 10.78 -19.35
CA ASN A 336 -5.20 11.98 -19.25
C ASN A 336 -5.03 12.88 -20.48
N GLN A 337 -5.97 13.79 -20.67
CA GLN A 337 -5.99 14.74 -21.79
C GLN A 337 -5.87 14.04 -23.17
N ALA A 338 -6.51 12.88 -23.34
CA ALA A 338 -6.57 12.20 -24.60
C ALA A 338 -7.51 12.89 -25.60
N ASN A 339 -7.28 12.73 -26.88
CA ASN A 339 -8.10 13.27 -27.96
C ASN A 339 -8.13 14.83 -28.01
N VAL A 340 -6.99 15.46 -27.72
CA VAL A 340 -6.89 16.92 -27.90
C VAL A 340 -7.00 17.24 -29.40
N PRO A 341 -7.93 18.11 -29.79
CA PRO A 341 -8.14 18.45 -31.19
C PRO A 341 -6.83 18.89 -31.90
N LYS A 342 -6.53 18.27 -33.03
CA LYS A 342 -5.35 18.52 -33.87
C LYS A 342 -3.99 18.23 -33.23
N ARG A 343 -3.93 17.63 -32.05
CA ARG A 343 -2.67 17.17 -31.44
C ARG A 343 -2.38 15.75 -31.95
N PRO A 344 -1.21 15.47 -32.55
CA PRO A 344 -0.77 14.10 -32.77
C PRO A 344 -0.59 13.38 -31.43
N GLU A 345 -1.15 12.19 -31.30
CA GLU A 345 -1.13 11.41 -30.06
C GLU A 345 -0.66 9.98 -30.31
N ILE A 346 -0.04 9.37 -29.32
CA ILE A 346 0.21 7.93 -29.27
C ILE A 346 -1.09 7.27 -28.83
N SER A 347 -1.53 6.19 -29.49
CA SER A 347 -2.72 5.47 -29.06
C SER A 347 -2.53 4.89 -27.65
N ALA A 348 -3.63 4.66 -26.92
CA ALA A 348 -3.54 4.09 -25.59
C ALA A 348 -2.88 2.71 -25.59
N ASP A 349 -3.12 1.89 -26.61
CA ASP A 349 -2.52 0.57 -26.78
C ASP A 349 -1.02 0.66 -27.07
N ASP A 350 -0.60 1.54 -28.00
CA ASP A 350 0.82 1.77 -28.30
C ASP A 350 1.57 2.41 -27.12
N PHE A 351 0.86 3.14 -26.25
CA PHE A 351 1.43 3.69 -25.02
C PHE A 351 1.61 2.61 -23.94
N ALA A 352 0.67 1.68 -23.85
CA ALA A 352 0.67 0.61 -22.86
C ALA A 352 1.65 -0.53 -23.17
N GLU A 353 1.81 -0.88 -24.46
CA GLU A 353 2.61 -2.01 -24.92
C GLU A 353 4.04 -2.02 -24.34
N PRO A 354 4.87 -0.96 -24.48
CA PRO A 354 6.24 -0.95 -23.95
C PRO A 354 6.31 -0.88 -22.42
N LEU A 355 5.22 -0.52 -21.74
CA LEU A 355 5.15 -0.46 -20.29
C LEU A 355 4.81 -1.83 -19.68
N GLY A 356 4.17 -2.71 -20.43
CA GLY A 356 3.65 -3.98 -19.92
C GLY A 356 2.49 -3.84 -18.92
N ILE A 357 1.87 -2.66 -18.84
CA ILE A 357 0.72 -2.37 -17.98
C ILE A 357 -0.39 -1.71 -18.79
N ALA A 358 -1.61 -2.21 -18.62
CA ALA A 358 -2.79 -1.59 -19.24
C ALA A 358 -3.18 -0.30 -18.51
N PRO A 359 -3.66 0.73 -19.22
CA PRO A 359 -4.22 1.90 -18.58
C PRO A 359 -5.44 1.53 -17.73
N LEU A 360 -5.47 2.03 -16.50
CA LEU A 360 -6.63 1.97 -15.62
C LEU A 360 -7.82 2.75 -16.22
N ALA A 361 -7.49 3.90 -16.82
CA ALA A 361 -8.46 4.72 -17.53
C ALA A 361 -7.78 5.60 -18.59
N VAL A 362 -8.57 6.00 -19.58
CA VAL A 362 -8.22 7.02 -20.58
C VAL A 362 -9.24 8.15 -20.46
N ILE A 363 -8.78 9.32 -20.01
CA ILE A 363 -9.64 10.48 -19.76
C ILE A 363 -9.48 11.46 -20.92
N PRO A 364 -10.57 11.79 -21.63
CA PRO A 364 -10.53 12.71 -22.75
C PRO A 364 -10.24 14.15 -22.30
N PHE A 365 -9.69 14.95 -23.22
CA PHE A 365 -9.51 16.38 -23.03
C PHE A 365 -10.87 17.08 -23.03
N GLU A 366 -11.28 17.59 -21.87
CA GLU A 366 -12.56 18.29 -21.69
C GLU A 366 -12.34 19.63 -20.98
N PRO A 367 -11.81 20.66 -21.69
CA PRO A 367 -11.33 21.90 -21.08
C PRO A 367 -12.43 22.70 -20.40
N GLN A 368 -13.68 22.61 -20.85
CA GLN A 368 -14.78 23.34 -20.23
C GLN A 368 -15.12 22.77 -18.85
N LEU A 369 -15.23 21.46 -18.73
CA LEU A 369 -15.53 20.81 -17.46
C LEU A 369 -14.40 21.05 -16.44
N PHE A 370 -13.17 20.70 -16.82
CA PHE A 370 -12.01 20.83 -15.93
C PHE A 370 -11.68 22.30 -15.61
N GLY A 371 -11.72 23.17 -16.61
CA GLY A 371 -11.44 24.61 -16.41
C GLY A 371 -12.49 25.31 -15.56
N ASN A 372 -13.78 25.01 -15.76
CA ASN A 372 -14.83 25.56 -14.92
C ASN A 372 -14.74 25.05 -13.47
N ALA A 373 -14.46 23.76 -13.28
CA ALA A 373 -14.28 23.19 -11.94
C ALA A 373 -13.12 23.87 -11.21
N ALA A 374 -11.93 23.93 -11.83
CA ALA A 374 -10.74 24.53 -11.25
C ALA A 374 -10.93 26.03 -10.92
N ASN A 375 -11.52 26.82 -11.83
CA ASN A 375 -11.72 28.24 -11.63
C ASN A 375 -12.79 28.57 -10.56
N ASN A 376 -13.63 27.62 -10.19
CA ASN A 376 -14.66 27.80 -9.17
C ASN A 376 -14.30 27.09 -7.84
N GLY A 377 -13.11 26.48 -7.72
CA GLY A 377 -12.72 25.71 -6.52
C GLY A 377 -13.68 24.55 -6.23
N ARG A 378 -14.15 23.86 -7.29
CA ARG A 378 -15.15 22.77 -7.18
C ARG A 378 -14.66 21.50 -7.85
N MET A 379 -15.11 20.38 -7.33
CA MET A 379 -14.80 19.09 -7.92
C MET A 379 -15.73 18.77 -9.10
N LEU A 380 -15.25 17.92 -10.02
CA LEU A 380 -16.00 17.55 -11.23
C LEU A 380 -17.39 16.96 -10.91
N GLY A 381 -17.46 16.14 -9.86
CA GLY A 381 -18.71 15.51 -9.42
C GLY A 381 -19.73 16.52 -8.87
N GLU A 382 -19.27 17.65 -8.35
CA GLU A 382 -20.13 18.76 -7.91
C GLU A 382 -20.64 19.59 -9.08
N MET A 383 -19.88 19.63 -10.19
CA MET A 383 -20.27 20.35 -11.39
C MET A 383 -21.32 19.59 -12.20
N ASP A 384 -21.08 18.29 -12.44
CA ASP A 384 -22.01 17.41 -13.16
C ASP A 384 -21.79 15.94 -12.77
N HIS A 385 -22.56 15.46 -11.80
CA HIS A 385 -22.46 14.09 -11.28
C HIS A 385 -22.77 13.00 -12.33
N ASN A 386 -23.45 13.34 -13.43
CA ASN A 386 -23.78 12.37 -14.50
C ASN A 386 -22.78 12.39 -15.66
N HIS A 387 -21.78 13.25 -15.64
CA HIS A 387 -20.81 13.35 -16.71
C HIS A 387 -20.02 12.04 -16.88
N PRO A 388 -19.73 11.58 -18.11
CA PRO A 388 -19.00 10.32 -18.33
C PRO A 388 -17.65 10.25 -17.63
N ILE A 389 -16.93 11.38 -17.56
CA ILE A 389 -15.63 11.47 -16.83
C ILE A 389 -15.84 11.23 -15.34
N VAL A 390 -16.92 11.73 -14.74
CA VAL A 390 -17.23 11.50 -13.32
C VAL A 390 -17.55 10.02 -13.09
N GLN A 391 -18.25 9.36 -14.02
CA GLN A 391 -18.44 7.90 -13.93
C GLN A 391 -17.10 7.15 -14.03
N THR A 392 -16.17 7.61 -14.89
CA THR A 392 -14.82 7.06 -14.94
C THR A 392 -14.09 7.26 -13.60
N MET A 393 -14.22 8.41 -12.93
CA MET A 393 -13.64 8.64 -11.60
C MET A 393 -14.24 7.66 -10.56
N ASN A 394 -15.55 7.39 -10.62
CA ASN A 394 -16.18 6.40 -9.76
C ASN A 394 -15.57 5.00 -9.97
N ASP A 395 -15.42 4.58 -11.22
CA ASP A 395 -14.81 3.28 -11.55
C ASP A 395 -13.36 3.19 -11.03
N ILE A 396 -12.56 4.24 -11.22
CA ILE A 396 -11.20 4.33 -10.70
C ILE A 396 -11.20 4.22 -9.16
N ALA A 397 -12.10 4.95 -8.48
CA ALA A 397 -12.20 4.92 -7.02
C ALA A 397 -12.51 3.53 -6.48
N TYR A 398 -13.42 2.78 -7.12
CA TYR A 398 -13.72 1.39 -6.77
C TYR A 398 -12.49 0.48 -6.93
N ILE A 399 -11.74 0.63 -8.03
CA ILE A 399 -10.55 -0.20 -8.30
C ILE A 399 -9.44 0.11 -7.28
N LEU A 400 -9.12 1.40 -7.06
CA LEU A 400 -8.04 1.81 -6.16
C LEU A 400 -8.31 1.42 -4.70
N THR A 401 -9.58 1.39 -4.29
CA THR A 401 -9.96 1.00 -2.92
C THR A 401 -10.18 -0.50 -2.76
N GLY A 402 -10.14 -1.29 -3.85
CA GLY A 402 -10.45 -2.71 -3.84
C GLY A 402 -11.92 -3.02 -3.52
N ARG A 403 -12.79 -2.01 -3.51
CA ARG A 403 -14.23 -2.15 -3.25
C ARG A 403 -14.94 -2.55 -4.55
N ARG A 404 -16.03 -3.27 -4.43
CA ARG A 404 -16.87 -3.66 -5.59
C ARG A 404 -18.09 -2.77 -5.66
N GLU A 405 -18.37 -2.21 -6.84
CA GLU A 405 -19.66 -1.57 -7.09
C GLU A 405 -20.77 -2.59 -6.89
N ILE A 406 -21.72 -2.30 -6.00
CA ILE A 406 -22.98 -3.06 -5.90
C ILE A 406 -23.86 -2.58 -7.03
N LYS A 407 -23.74 -3.21 -8.21
CA LYS A 407 -24.68 -2.96 -9.33
C LYS A 407 -26.06 -3.42 -8.91
N VAL A 408 -26.85 -2.52 -8.35
CA VAL A 408 -28.29 -2.72 -8.22
C VAL A 408 -28.84 -2.78 -9.65
N LYS A 409 -29.14 -3.99 -10.13
CA LYS A 409 -29.85 -4.15 -11.40
C LYS A 409 -31.13 -3.30 -11.35
N LYS A 410 -31.10 -2.11 -11.96
CA LYS A 410 -32.33 -1.37 -12.27
C LYS A 410 -33.15 -2.33 -13.14
N LYS A 411 -34.21 -2.91 -12.58
CA LYS A 411 -35.20 -3.64 -13.37
C LYS A 411 -35.67 -2.66 -14.43
N SER A 412 -35.29 -2.90 -15.68
CA SER A 412 -35.84 -2.11 -16.79
C SER A 412 -37.34 -2.20 -16.71
N GLY A 413 -38.03 -1.08 -16.65
CA GLY A 413 -39.47 -1.02 -16.50
C GLY A 413 -40.26 -1.73 -17.61
N LEU A 414 -39.59 -2.14 -18.68
CA LEU A 414 -40.14 -2.95 -19.78
C LEU A 414 -40.30 -4.44 -19.44
N ALA A 415 -39.42 -5.03 -18.61
CA ALA A 415 -39.57 -6.44 -18.21
C ALA A 415 -40.78 -6.66 -17.30
N GLY A 416 -41.15 -5.66 -16.49
CA GLY A 416 -42.33 -5.70 -15.64
C GLY A 416 -43.67 -5.56 -16.43
N LEU A 417 -43.62 -5.03 -17.65
CA LEU A 417 -44.80 -4.90 -18.49
C LEU A 417 -45.06 -6.20 -19.28
N LEU A 418 -44.04 -6.92 -19.68
CA LEU A 418 -44.14 -8.20 -20.40
C LEU A 418 -44.64 -9.33 -19.49
N ASP A 419 -44.24 -9.35 -18.22
CA ASP A 419 -44.77 -10.32 -17.25
C ASP A 419 -46.26 -10.11 -16.92
N ARG A 420 -46.78 -8.89 -17.05
CA ARG A 420 -48.25 -8.61 -16.90
C ARG A 420 -49.08 -8.96 -18.11
N LEU A 421 -48.46 -9.12 -19.28
CA LEU A 421 -49.15 -9.51 -20.53
C LEU A 421 -49.25 -11.03 -20.73
N HIS A 422 -48.42 -11.84 -20.04
CA HIS A 422 -48.45 -13.31 -20.13
C HIS A 422 -49.32 -13.98 -19.06
N LEU A 423 -50.01 -13.22 -18.22
CA LEU A 423 -50.92 -13.74 -17.20
C LEU A 423 -52.43 -13.58 -17.61
N LYS A 424 -52.70 -13.35 -18.88
CA LYS A 424 -54.07 -13.34 -19.46
C LYS A 424 -54.08 -14.11 -20.77
N THR A 425 -53.92 -15.42 -20.70
CA THR A 425 -54.46 -16.41 -21.63
C THR A 425 -54.72 -17.71 -20.87
#